data_feb35fc209502ccd9c58654750969196
#
_entry.id   feb35fc209502ccd9c58654750969196
#
_cell.length_a   1.000
_cell.length_b   1.000
_cell.length_c   1.000
_cell.angle_alpha   90.00
_cell.angle_beta   90.00
_cell.angle_gamma   90.00
#
_symmetry.space_group_name_H-M   'P 1'
#
loop_
_entity.id
_entity.type
_entity.pdbx_description
1 polymer ?
#
loop_
_entity_poly.entity_id
_entity_poly.type
_entity_poly.pdbx_seq_one_letter_code
_entity_poly.pdbx_strand_id
1 'polypeptide(L)'
;MSSIRPPQWASRFLAWFCDEDLLEEIQGDLEEAFHFRRAKEGQSRAQLQYIRDVFSFFKPYAFEKYSRAKQFLPMFDNRLKIAIRNILHHKRFTFINAVGLIVGISTVVLIGLYLSYELGYDRAVPKHERTYRLVNQYRDQVYTCMRFPNYQDSEGDNQLALLQQLESYPAVEKACHFVPSQSAIGGGGKFFATVDNQQHELEEILFTNTGPSFQELFPQNFLLGDPLTAFSAYSNIILSESLAERWFGSNWTKRRMLGKEIVISEESFIIQGVVADAPANSHFSFELILLQENIPSWGAYTFLQLNEPNDIVALVGQLNTDVNLFYPG
;
A
#
# COMPACT_ATOMS: atom_id res chain seq x y z
N MET A 1 -56.15 -19.13 -45.12
CA MET A 1 -54.96 -18.78 -45.89
C MET A 1 -53.87 -18.32 -44.89
N SER A 2 -52.85 -19.11 -44.65
CA SER A 2 -51.75 -18.73 -43.74
C SER A 2 -50.97 -17.59 -44.39
N SER A 3 -50.95 -16.42 -43.77
CA SER A 3 -50.10 -15.30 -44.21
C SER A 3 -48.65 -15.69 -44.00
N ILE A 4 -47.95 -16.06 -45.06
CA ILE A 4 -46.54 -16.39 -44.99
C ILE A 4 -45.78 -15.05 -44.82
N ARG A 5 -45.13 -14.90 -43.65
CA ARG A 5 -44.39 -13.72 -43.24
C ARG A 5 -42.90 -13.84 -43.62
N PRO A 6 -42.19 -12.72 -43.77
CA PRO A 6 -40.74 -12.75 -43.97
C PRO A 6 -40.04 -13.39 -42.75
N PRO A 7 -38.73 -13.75 -42.86
CA PRO A 7 -37.98 -14.40 -41.77
C PRO A 7 -37.94 -13.50 -40.52
N GLN A 8 -38.60 -13.92 -39.44
CA GLN A 8 -38.76 -13.13 -38.20
C GLN A 8 -37.45 -12.70 -37.57
N TRP A 9 -36.41 -13.51 -37.69
CA TRP A 9 -35.08 -13.15 -37.15
C TRP A 9 -34.48 -11.95 -37.90
N ALA A 10 -34.65 -11.83 -39.21
CA ALA A 10 -34.16 -10.72 -40.00
C ALA A 10 -34.92 -9.42 -39.69
N SER A 11 -36.22 -9.49 -39.50
CA SER A 11 -37.01 -8.34 -39.04
C SER A 11 -36.66 -7.90 -37.62
N ARG A 12 -36.37 -8.85 -36.70
CA ARG A 12 -35.87 -8.54 -35.37
C ARG A 12 -34.48 -7.92 -35.40
N PHE A 13 -33.61 -8.38 -36.30
CA PHE A 13 -32.28 -7.83 -36.47
C PHE A 13 -32.36 -6.38 -37.00
N LEU A 14 -33.26 -6.10 -37.93
CA LEU A 14 -33.52 -4.75 -38.41
C LEU A 14 -33.98 -3.83 -37.26
N ALA A 15 -34.93 -4.28 -36.44
CA ALA A 15 -35.47 -3.53 -35.31
C ALA A 15 -34.40 -3.29 -34.19
N TRP A 16 -33.41 -4.14 -34.10
CA TRP A 16 -32.34 -3.99 -33.10
C TRP A 16 -31.35 -2.86 -33.42
N PHE A 17 -31.09 -2.58 -34.70
CA PHE A 17 -30.07 -1.59 -35.08
C PHE A 17 -30.64 -0.32 -35.69
N CYS A 18 -31.88 -0.35 -36.19
CA CYS A 18 -32.53 0.78 -36.87
C CYS A 18 -33.16 1.74 -35.86
N ASP A 19 -33.12 3.04 -36.19
CA ASP A 19 -33.82 4.09 -35.41
C ASP A 19 -35.31 3.90 -35.51
N GLU A 20 -36.07 4.14 -34.42
CA GLU A 20 -37.52 3.94 -34.36
C GLU A 20 -38.27 4.76 -35.41
N ASP A 21 -37.82 5.98 -35.71
CA ASP A 21 -38.43 6.87 -36.68
C ASP A 21 -38.34 6.36 -38.14
N LEU A 22 -37.31 5.56 -38.44
CA LEU A 22 -37.02 4.99 -39.76
C LEU A 22 -37.47 3.52 -39.87
N LEU A 23 -37.68 2.86 -38.75
CA LEU A 23 -37.93 1.42 -38.69
C LEU A 23 -39.24 1.06 -39.38
N GLU A 24 -40.34 1.83 -39.12
CA GLU A 24 -41.67 1.56 -39.66
C GLU A 24 -41.70 1.69 -41.18
N GLU A 25 -41.05 2.73 -41.74
CA GLU A 25 -40.95 2.97 -43.17
C GLU A 25 -40.12 1.90 -43.88
N ILE A 26 -38.91 1.60 -43.38
CA ILE A 26 -38.04 0.60 -43.95
C ILE A 26 -38.62 -0.81 -43.88
N GLN A 27 -39.28 -1.15 -42.75
CA GLN A 27 -39.89 -2.45 -42.59
C GLN A 27 -41.11 -2.61 -43.55
N GLY A 28 -41.92 -1.57 -43.76
CA GLY A 28 -43.02 -1.55 -44.70
C GLY A 28 -42.53 -1.81 -46.14
N ASP A 29 -41.50 -1.08 -46.57
CA ASP A 29 -40.92 -1.23 -47.94
C ASP A 29 -40.32 -2.62 -48.16
N LEU A 30 -39.64 -3.17 -47.15
CA LEU A 30 -39.06 -4.51 -47.23
C LEU A 30 -40.13 -5.63 -47.28
N GLU A 31 -41.23 -5.49 -46.56
CA GLU A 31 -42.34 -6.43 -46.56
C GLU A 31 -43.10 -6.37 -47.90
N GLU A 32 -43.35 -5.18 -48.48
CA GLU A 32 -43.93 -5.03 -49.78
C GLU A 32 -43.06 -5.66 -50.89
N ALA A 33 -41.79 -5.36 -50.90
CA ALA A 33 -40.83 -5.94 -51.81
C ALA A 33 -40.72 -7.49 -51.69
N PHE A 34 -40.84 -8.03 -50.48
CA PHE A 34 -40.85 -9.47 -50.23
C PHE A 34 -42.09 -10.12 -50.86
N HIS A 35 -43.29 -9.54 -50.68
CA HIS A 35 -44.53 -10.07 -51.22
C HIS A 35 -44.54 -10.02 -52.74
N PHE A 36 -44.04 -8.95 -53.35
CA PHE A 36 -43.91 -8.81 -54.82
C PHE A 36 -42.97 -9.86 -55.41
N ARG A 37 -41.76 -10.01 -54.86
CA ARG A 37 -40.77 -10.97 -55.35
C ARG A 37 -41.23 -12.42 -55.14
N ARG A 38 -41.90 -12.72 -54.05
CA ARG A 38 -42.47 -14.04 -53.81
C ARG A 38 -43.44 -14.47 -54.89
N ALA A 39 -44.30 -13.56 -55.32
CA ALA A 39 -45.24 -13.83 -56.43
C ALA A 39 -44.56 -14.13 -57.76
N LYS A 40 -43.36 -13.57 -57.96
CA LYS A 40 -42.62 -13.66 -59.23
C LYS A 40 -41.54 -14.74 -59.27
N GLU A 41 -40.84 -14.97 -58.19
CA GLU A 41 -39.59 -15.78 -58.14
C GLU A 41 -39.65 -16.96 -57.16
N GLY A 42 -40.73 -17.09 -56.41
CA GLY A 42 -40.91 -18.15 -55.42
C GLY A 42 -40.36 -17.81 -54.03
N GLN A 43 -40.76 -18.62 -53.03
CA GLN A 43 -40.55 -18.34 -51.62
C GLN A 43 -39.09 -18.27 -51.18
N SER A 44 -38.26 -19.26 -51.58
CA SER A 44 -36.88 -19.36 -51.15
C SER A 44 -36.01 -18.21 -51.64
N ARG A 45 -36.21 -17.75 -52.90
CA ARG A 45 -35.49 -16.59 -53.43
C ARG A 45 -35.92 -15.29 -52.80
N ALA A 46 -37.22 -15.11 -52.54
CA ALA A 46 -37.72 -13.95 -51.83
C ALA A 46 -37.17 -13.80 -50.42
N GLN A 47 -37.00 -14.94 -49.68
CA GLN A 47 -36.39 -14.92 -48.34
C GLN A 47 -34.93 -14.54 -48.37
N LEU A 48 -34.12 -15.07 -49.30
CA LEU A 48 -32.73 -14.70 -49.44
C LEU A 48 -32.53 -13.24 -49.82
N GLN A 49 -33.37 -12.73 -50.70
CA GLN A 49 -33.33 -11.31 -51.09
C GLN A 49 -33.74 -10.40 -49.95
N TYR A 50 -34.77 -10.77 -49.16
CA TYR A 50 -35.19 -10.02 -47.97
C TYR A 50 -34.03 -9.92 -46.96
N ILE A 51 -33.35 -11.02 -46.68
CA ILE A 51 -32.17 -11.03 -45.79
C ILE A 51 -31.09 -10.11 -46.34
N ARG A 52 -30.76 -10.21 -47.62
CA ARG A 52 -29.76 -9.35 -48.25
C ARG A 52 -30.11 -7.88 -48.20
N ASP A 53 -31.38 -7.53 -48.37
CA ASP A 53 -31.85 -6.17 -48.30
C ASP A 53 -31.77 -5.63 -46.87
N VAL A 54 -32.14 -6.40 -45.84
CA VAL A 54 -31.92 -6.04 -44.43
C VAL A 54 -30.46 -5.74 -44.14
N PHE A 55 -29.51 -6.59 -44.62
CA PHE A 55 -28.08 -6.32 -44.46
C PHE A 55 -27.60 -5.10 -45.29
N SER A 56 -28.25 -4.75 -46.41
CA SER A 56 -27.89 -3.57 -47.19
C SER A 56 -28.20 -2.26 -46.47
N PHE A 57 -29.16 -2.28 -45.50
CA PHE A 57 -29.48 -1.16 -44.64
C PHE A 57 -28.52 -1.04 -43.43
N PHE A 58 -27.64 -2.01 -43.23
CA PHE A 58 -26.59 -1.95 -42.18
C PHE A 58 -25.50 -0.93 -42.59
N LYS A 59 -25.90 0.34 -42.59
CA LYS A 59 -25.03 1.46 -42.96
C LYS A 59 -24.92 2.42 -41.76
N PRO A 60 -23.84 3.19 -41.64
CA PRO A 60 -23.62 4.08 -40.49
C PRO A 60 -24.75 5.05 -40.17
N TYR A 61 -25.55 5.45 -41.16
CA TYR A 61 -26.68 6.38 -40.93
C TYR A 61 -27.90 5.74 -40.30
N ALA A 62 -28.05 4.41 -40.34
CA ALA A 62 -29.17 3.68 -39.80
C ALA A 62 -29.05 3.36 -38.29
N PHE A 63 -27.89 3.62 -37.68
CA PHE A 63 -27.65 3.37 -36.27
C PHE A 63 -28.19 4.52 -35.43
N GLU A 64 -29.11 4.23 -34.51
CA GLU A 64 -29.67 5.16 -33.53
C GLU A 64 -28.58 5.95 -32.77
N LYS A 65 -27.52 5.26 -32.32
CA LYS A 65 -26.39 5.87 -31.64
C LYS A 65 -25.56 6.84 -32.48
N TYR A 66 -25.48 6.60 -33.80
CA TYR A 66 -24.69 7.45 -34.72
C TYR A 66 -25.38 8.77 -35.02
N SER A 67 -26.71 8.78 -35.09
CA SER A 67 -27.49 9.99 -35.29
C SER A 67 -27.38 10.95 -34.13
N ARG A 68 -27.48 10.45 -32.86
CA ARG A 68 -27.34 11.29 -31.66
C ARG A 68 -25.90 11.83 -31.50
N ALA A 69 -24.89 11.01 -31.75
CA ALA A 69 -23.49 11.46 -31.68
C ALA A 69 -23.16 12.57 -32.71
N LYS A 70 -23.76 12.52 -33.89
CA LYS A 70 -23.54 13.51 -34.95
C LYS A 70 -24.19 14.86 -34.64
N GLN A 71 -25.24 14.91 -33.81
CA GLN A 71 -25.86 16.16 -33.34
C GLN A 71 -25.08 16.78 -32.18
N PHE A 72 -24.42 15.98 -31.33
CA PHE A 72 -23.64 16.49 -30.18
C PHE A 72 -22.29 17.11 -30.57
N LEU A 73 -21.60 16.56 -31.57
CA LEU A 73 -20.27 17.01 -31.97
C LEU A 73 -20.21 18.45 -32.48
N PRO A 74 -21.09 18.93 -33.39
CA PRO A 74 -21.03 20.30 -33.86
C PRO A 74 -21.45 21.31 -32.78
N MET A 75 -22.36 20.94 -31.88
CA MET A 75 -22.77 21.80 -30.78
C MET A 75 -21.66 21.94 -29.73
N PHE A 76 -20.89 20.90 -29.47
CA PHE A 76 -19.71 20.93 -28.61
C PHE A 76 -18.58 21.78 -29.21
N ASP A 77 -18.30 21.62 -30.50
CA ASP A 77 -17.28 22.37 -31.22
C ASP A 77 -17.59 23.90 -31.24
N ASN A 78 -18.84 24.26 -31.48
CA ASN A 78 -19.26 25.67 -31.40
C ASN A 78 -19.18 26.24 -29.98
N ARG A 79 -19.57 25.48 -28.96
CA ARG A 79 -19.45 25.92 -27.56
C ARG A 79 -18.00 26.07 -27.15
N LEU A 80 -17.13 25.16 -27.57
CA LEU A 80 -15.69 25.22 -27.31
C LEU A 80 -15.05 26.47 -27.99
N LYS A 81 -15.39 26.73 -29.26
CA LYS A 81 -14.92 27.93 -29.97
C LYS A 81 -15.37 29.22 -29.30
N ILE A 82 -16.61 29.30 -28.85
CA ILE A 82 -17.13 30.45 -28.12
C ILE A 82 -16.40 30.61 -26.78
N ALA A 83 -16.19 29.52 -26.05
CA ALA A 83 -15.46 29.55 -24.77
C ALA A 83 -14.02 30.02 -24.94
N ILE A 84 -13.30 29.49 -25.93
CA ILE A 84 -11.92 29.92 -26.25
C ILE A 84 -11.87 31.40 -26.64
N ARG A 85 -12.81 31.86 -27.47
CA ARG A 85 -12.90 33.26 -27.86
C ARG A 85 -13.15 34.17 -26.66
N ASN A 86 -14.01 33.79 -25.72
CA ASN A 86 -14.27 34.55 -24.49
C ASN A 86 -13.03 34.58 -23.58
N ILE A 87 -12.32 33.46 -23.42
CA ILE A 87 -11.05 33.40 -22.71
C ILE A 87 -10.02 34.38 -23.30
N LEU A 88 -9.89 34.37 -24.61
CA LEU A 88 -8.95 35.26 -25.32
C LEU A 88 -9.38 36.72 -25.29
N HIS A 89 -10.68 37.03 -25.19
CA HIS A 89 -11.18 38.41 -25.14
C HIS A 89 -11.02 39.01 -23.74
N HIS A 90 -11.21 38.24 -22.67
CA HIS A 90 -11.12 38.66 -21.27
C HIS A 90 -9.85 38.15 -20.57
N LYS A 91 -8.68 38.29 -21.20
CA LYS A 91 -7.41 37.70 -20.76
C LYS A 91 -7.06 37.94 -19.28
N ARG A 92 -7.22 39.18 -18.79
CA ARG A 92 -6.87 39.55 -17.40
C ARG A 92 -7.76 38.81 -16.39
N PHE A 93 -9.06 38.78 -16.61
CA PHE A 93 -10.03 38.12 -15.73
C PHE A 93 -9.82 36.60 -15.76
N THR A 94 -9.66 36.04 -16.96
CA THR A 94 -9.39 34.59 -17.14
C THR A 94 -8.09 34.18 -16.47
N PHE A 95 -7.02 35.02 -16.59
CA PHE A 95 -5.73 34.75 -15.95
C PHE A 95 -5.87 34.67 -14.42
N ILE A 96 -6.51 35.69 -13.80
CA ILE A 96 -6.70 35.73 -12.34
C ILE A 96 -7.49 34.48 -11.86
N ASN A 97 -8.58 34.14 -12.54
CA ASN A 97 -9.38 32.98 -12.20
C ASN A 97 -8.63 31.67 -12.40
N ALA A 98 -7.85 31.55 -13.49
CA ALA A 98 -7.03 30.38 -13.75
C ALA A 98 -5.95 30.20 -12.68
N VAL A 99 -5.25 31.28 -12.29
CA VAL A 99 -4.26 31.24 -11.21
C VAL A 99 -4.92 30.83 -9.89
N GLY A 100 -6.06 31.43 -9.55
CA GLY A 100 -6.80 31.07 -8.33
C GLY A 100 -7.22 29.58 -8.33
N LEU A 101 -7.69 29.08 -9.47
CA LEU A 101 -8.08 27.68 -9.62
C LEU A 101 -6.86 26.74 -9.51
N ILE A 102 -5.75 27.10 -10.17
CA ILE A 102 -4.50 26.32 -10.09
C ILE A 102 -4.01 26.23 -8.64
N VAL A 103 -3.94 27.37 -7.93
CA VAL A 103 -3.52 27.40 -6.52
C VAL A 103 -4.47 26.55 -5.67
N GLY A 104 -5.78 26.72 -5.84
CA GLY A 104 -6.78 25.94 -5.09
C GLY A 104 -6.65 24.42 -5.31
N ILE A 105 -6.58 23.99 -6.58
CA ILE A 105 -6.42 22.57 -6.90
C ILE A 105 -5.08 22.04 -6.39
N SER A 106 -3.98 22.79 -6.58
CA SER A 106 -2.66 22.37 -6.11
C SER A 106 -2.64 22.18 -4.59
N THR A 107 -3.26 23.09 -3.85
CA THR A 107 -3.38 22.98 -2.39
C THR A 107 -4.16 21.74 -1.98
N VAL A 108 -5.30 21.47 -2.60
CA VAL A 108 -6.11 20.26 -2.30
C VAL A 108 -5.33 18.99 -2.61
N VAL A 109 -4.63 18.94 -3.75
CA VAL A 109 -3.80 17.78 -4.12
C VAL A 109 -2.68 17.57 -3.12
N LEU A 110 -1.96 18.63 -2.73
CA LEU A 110 -0.87 18.54 -1.74
C LEU A 110 -1.37 18.06 -0.37
N ILE A 111 -2.50 18.60 0.11
CA ILE A 111 -3.13 18.15 1.36
C ILE A 111 -3.56 16.69 1.23
N GLY A 112 -4.15 16.30 0.11
CA GLY A 112 -4.57 14.91 -0.14
C GLY A 112 -3.39 13.94 -0.15
N LEU A 113 -2.28 14.31 -0.78
CA LEU A 113 -1.05 13.51 -0.78
C LEU A 113 -0.45 13.41 0.63
N TYR A 114 -0.40 14.54 1.36
CA TYR A 114 0.08 14.55 2.74
C TYR A 114 -0.77 13.65 3.65
N LEU A 115 -2.09 13.80 3.60
CA LEU A 115 -3.00 12.95 4.38
C LEU A 115 -2.88 11.47 3.99
N SER A 116 -2.72 11.16 2.70
CA SER A 116 -2.52 9.77 2.26
C SER A 116 -1.21 9.20 2.78
N TYR A 117 -0.16 10.00 2.85
CA TYR A 117 1.13 9.61 3.42
C TYR A 117 1.02 9.36 4.93
N GLU A 118 0.47 10.31 5.69
CA GLU A 118 0.30 10.21 7.14
C GLU A 118 -0.63 9.07 7.55
N LEU A 119 -1.78 8.94 6.89
CA LEU A 119 -2.73 7.85 7.17
C LEU A 119 -2.22 6.47 6.73
N GLY A 120 -1.21 6.44 5.86
CA GLY A 120 -0.52 5.23 5.42
C GLY A 120 0.64 4.81 6.32
N TYR A 121 0.97 5.60 7.35
CA TYR A 121 2.11 5.34 8.23
C TYR A 121 1.94 4.01 8.98
N ASP A 122 2.99 3.19 9.02
CA ASP A 122 3.06 1.87 9.67
C ASP A 122 1.98 0.84 9.27
N ARG A 123 1.16 1.10 8.25
CA ARG A 123 0.17 0.12 7.76
C ARG A 123 0.81 -1.13 7.14
N ALA A 124 2.09 -1.08 6.84
CA ALA A 124 2.84 -2.24 6.38
C ALA A 124 3.04 -3.30 7.49
N VAL A 125 2.86 -2.92 8.76
CA VAL A 125 2.95 -3.83 9.89
C VAL A 125 1.72 -4.74 9.90
N PRO A 126 1.89 -6.08 9.82
CA PRO A 126 0.77 -7.02 9.93
C PRO A 126 0.06 -6.84 11.26
N LYS A 127 -1.28 -6.99 11.23
CA LYS A 127 -2.09 -6.88 12.44
C LYS A 127 -1.91 -5.54 13.19
N HIS A 128 -1.58 -4.45 12.47
CA HIS A 128 -1.37 -3.11 13.05
C HIS A 128 -2.58 -2.63 13.88
N GLU A 129 -3.80 -3.08 13.55
CA GLU A 129 -5.03 -2.72 14.29
C GLU A 129 -5.05 -3.25 15.73
N ARG A 130 -4.22 -4.25 16.06
CA ARG A 130 -4.11 -4.86 17.38
C ARG A 130 -2.69 -4.87 17.93
N THR A 131 -1.81 -4.09 17.33
CA THR A 131 -0.44 -3.87 17.78
C THR A 131 -0.32 -2.50 18.41
N TYR A 132 0.06 -2.45 19.67
CA TYR A 132 0.10 -1.23 20.48
C TYR A 132 1.49 -1.02 21.04
N ARG A 133 1.92 0.24 21.10
CA ARG A 133 3.14 0.60 21.79
C ARG A 133 2.82 0.93 23.25
N LEU A 134 3.55 0.34 24.17
CA LEU A 134 3.47 0.66 25.57
C LEU A 134 4.12 2.00 25.82
N VAL A 135 3.39 2.92 26.46
CA VAL A 135 3.86 4.24 26.85
C VAL A 135 3.65 4.43 28.35
N ASN A 136 4.54 5.16 28.98
CA ASN A 136 4.42 5.51 30.41
C ASN A 136 4.01 6.98 30.52
N GLN A 137 2.97 7.24 31.31
CA GLN A 137 2.55 8.59 31.62
C GLN A 137 2.95 8.91 33.06
N TYR A 138 3.83 9.87 33.22
CA TYR A 138 4.21 10.38 34.52
C TYR A 138 3.88 11.88 34.61
N ARG A 139 2.96 12.23 35.53
CA ARG A 139 2.36 13.58 35.60
C ARG A 139 1.70 13.95 34.28
N ASP A 140 2.07 15.09 33.70
CA ASP A 140 1.54 15.61 32.43
C ASP A 140 2.40 15.24 31.20
N GLN A 141 3.41 14.38 31.40
CA GLN A 141 4.33 13.98 30.31
C GLN A 141 4.13 12.52 29.95
N VAL A 142 4.07 12.26 28.63
CA VAL A 142 4.01 10.92 28.07
C VAL A 142 5.40 10.54 27.58
N TYR A 143 5.95 9.48 28.16
CA TYR A 143 7.22 8.89 27.74
C TYR A 143 6.97 7.73 26.80
N THR A 144 7.45 7.88 25.58
CA THR A 144 7.27 6.87 24.52
C THR A 144 8.30 5.74 24.59
N CYS A 145 9.32 5.92 25.42
CA CYS A 145 10.34 4.92 25.69
C CYS A 145 10.17 4.45 27.14
N MET A 146 10.27 3.16 27.36
CA MET A 146 10.29 2.59 28.69
C MET A 146 11.72 2.65 29.25
N ARG A 147 11.87 3.16 30.47
CA ARG A 147 13.07 2.92 31.26
C ARG A 147 12.79 1.71 32.13
N PHE A 148 13.61 0.68 31.99
CA PHE A 148 13.48 -0.50 32.85
C PHE A 148 13.97 -0.15 34.25
N PRO A 149 13.19 -0.44 35.32
CA PRO A 149 13.41 0.11 36.67
C PRO A 149 14.72 -0.29 37.33
N ASN A 150 15.36 -1.36 36.99
CA ASN A 150 16.52 -1.91 37.73
C ASN A 150 17.81 -1.98 36.88
N TYR A 151 18.12 -0.92 36.18
CA TYR A 151 19.32 -0.88 35.32
C TYR A 151 20.65 -0.98 36.07
N GLN A 152 20.69 -0.62 37.37
CA GLN A 152 21.96 -0.57 38.11
C GLN A 152 22.44 -1.92 38.65
N ASP A 153 21.56 -2.92 38.75
CA ASP A 153 21.84 -4.13 39.54
C ASP A 153 21.78 -5.47 38.76
N SER A 154 21.48 -5.48 37.45
CA SER A 154 21.30 -6.78 36.79
C SER A 154 21.57 -6.80 35.29
N GLU A 155 22.40 -7.74 34.97
CA GLU A 155 22.46 -8.49 33.74
C GLU A 155 21.11 -8.63 33.04
N GLY A 156 21.05 -8.66 31.73
CA GLY A 156 19.90 -8.63 30.80
C GLY A 156 18.59 -9.36 31.15
N ASP A 157 18.58 -10.13 32.22
CA ASP A 157 17.43 -10.92 32.70
C ASP A 157 16.16 -10.11 32.99
N ASN A 158 16.27 -8.86 33.43
CA ASN A 158 15.10 -8.06 33.83
C ASN A 158 14.28 -7.56 32.64
N GLN A 159 14.88 -7.39 31.48
CA GLN A 159 14.17 -6.94 30.27
C GLN A 159 13.29 -8.06 29.72
N LEU A 160 13.82 -9.27 29.67
CA LEU A 160 13.09 -10.46 29.26
C LEU A 160 12.00 -10.84 30.28
N ALA A 161 12.27 -10.68 31.57
CA ALA A 161 11.26 -10.93 32.61
C ALA A 161 10.06 -10.00 32.48
N LEU A 162 10.24 -8.72 32.15
CA LEU A 162 9.12 -7.81 31.89
C LEU A 162 8.28 -8.28 30.70
N LEU A 163 8.91 -8.70 29.60
CA LEU A 163 8.17 -9.19 28.43
C LEU A 163 7.40 -10.47 28.75
N GLN A 164 8.01 -11.41 29.47
CA GLN A 164 7.34 -12.64 29.93
C GLN A 164 6.13 -12.31 30.82
N GLN A 165 6.27 -11.30 31.71
CA GLN A 165 5.16 -10.84 32.52
C GLN A 165 4.06 -10.19 31.69
N LEU A 166 4.40 -9.36 30.68
CA LEU A 166 3.43 -8.78 29.76
C LEU A 166 2.71 -9.86 28.94
N GLU A 167 3.41 -10.90 28.50
CA GLU A 167 2.82 -12.05 27.79
C GLU A 167 1.99 -12.96 28.71
N SER A 168 2.12 -12.84 30.04
CA SER A 168 1.25 -13.57 30.99
C SER A 168 -0.17 -13.04 31.06
N TYR A 169 -0.43 -11.83 30.58
CA TYR A 169 -1.79 -11.31 30.48
C TYR A 169 -2.58 -12.02 29.37
N PRO A 170 -3.79 -12.54 29.66
CA PRO A 170 -4.57 -13.28 28.66
C PRO A 170 -4.89 -12.51 27.38
N ALA A 171 -4.90 -11.18 27.46
CA ALA A 171 -5.15 -10.29 26.33
C ALA A 171 -3.95 -10.18 25.37
N VAL A 172 -2.74 -10.49 25.83
CA VAL A 172 -1.50 -10.31 25.08
C VAL A 172 -1.15 -11.60 24.33
N GLU A 173 -1.07 -11.52 23.02
CA GLU A 173 -0.61 -12.61 22.16
C GLU A 173 0.93 -12.69 22.17
N LYS A 174 1.59 -11.53 22.04
CA LYS A 174 3.06 -11.42 22.02
C LYS A 174 3.52 -10.05 22.47
N ALA A 175 4.74 -10.00 22.98
CA ALA A 175 5.46 -8.77 23.31
C ALA A 175 6.85 -8.79 22.70
N CYS A 176 7.32 -7.62 22.28
CA CYS A 176 8.71 -7.44 21.89
C CYS A 176 9.19 -6.05 22.28
N HIS A 177 10.50 -5.89 22.38
CA HIS A 177 11.10 -4.60 22.50
C HIS A 177 12.36 -4.48 21.63
N PHE A 178 12.67 -3.23 21.30
CA PHE A 178 13.87 -2.89 20.57
C PHE A 178 14.28 -1.46 20.90
N VAL A 179 15.52 -1.13 20.64
CA VAL A 179 16.10 0.20 20.91
C VAL A 179 16.71 0.73 19.62
N PRO A 180 16.19 1.81 19.04
CA PRO A 180 16.90 2.53 17.99
C PRO A 180 18.15 3.20 18.54
N SER A 181 19.25 3.19 17.78
CA SER A 181 20.53 3.77 18.21
C SER A 181 20.45 5.24 18.61
N GLN A 182 19.60 6.00 17.92
CA GLN A 182 19.37 7.42 18.26
C GLN A 182 18.78 7.59 19.68
N SER A 183 17.95 6.67 20.13
CA SER A 183 17.41 6.66 21.49
C SER A 183 18.41 6.14 22.52
N ALA A 184 19.25 5.17 22.14
CA ALA A 184 20.20 4.51 23.00
C ALA A 184 21.34 5.43 23.50
N ILE A 185 21.76 6.37 22.66
CA ILE A 185 22.98 7.18 22.90
C ILE A 185 22.66 8.61 23.36
N GLY A 186 21.40 8.94 23.62
CA GLY A 186 21.04 10.30 23.98
C GLY A 186 21.42 11.35 22.94
N GLY A 187 21.51 10.95 21.66
CA GLY A 187 21.67 11.84 20.51
C GLY A 187 23.10 12.20 20.11
N GLY A 188 24.14 11.52 20.62
CA GLY A 188 25.52 11.96 20.33
C GLY A 188 26.56 10.90 20.01
N GLY A 189 26.27 9.63 20.14
CA GLY A 189 27.22 8.55 19.85
C GLY A 189 27.19 8.13 18.38
N LYS A 190 28.34 7.72 17.86
CA LYS A 190 28.49 7.14 16.53
C LYS A 190 28.94 5.69 16.67
N PHE A 191 28.29 4.83 15.90
CA PHE A 191 28.70 3.45 15.78
C PHE A 191 29.57 3.26 14.54
N PHE A 192 30.59 2.39 14.66
CA PHE A 192 31.47 2.06 13.55
C PHE A 192 31.52 0.56 13.37
N ALA A 193 31.38 0.12 12.13
CA ALA A 193 31.60 -1.26 11.74
C ALA A 193 32.94 -1.40 11.00
N THR A 194 33.68 -2.45 11.30
CA THR A 194 34.89 -2.81 10.53
C THR A 194 34.54 -3.98 9.60
N VAL A 195 34.58 -3.70 8.29
CA VAL A 195 34.29 -4.65 7.21
C VAL A 195 35.52 -4.70 6.30
N ASP A 196 36.12 -5.87 6.08
CA ASP A 196 37.29 -6.02 5.20
C ASP A 196 38.46 -5.05 5.55
N ASN A 197 38.72 -4.82 6.85
CA ASN A 197 39.69 -3.88 7.39
C ASN A 197 39.40 -2.39 7.06
N GLN A 198 38.19 -2.06 6.63
CA GLN A 198 37.75 -0.69 6.45
C GLN A 198 36.70 -0.34 7.50
N GLN A 199 36.83 0.86 8.07
CA GLN A 199 35.87 1.36 9.05
C GLN A 199 34.76 2.12 8.35
N HIS A 200 33.49 1.78 8.66
CA HIS A 200 32.27 2.38 8.15
C HIS A 200 31.45 2.93 9.29
N GLU A 201 30.98 4.16 9.16
CA GLU A 201 30.05 4.75 10.10
C GLU A 201 28.65 4.15 9.88
N LEU A 202 27.94 3.85 10.99
CA LEU A 202 26.57 3.40 11.02
C LEU A 202 25.70 4.51 11.58
N GLU A 203 24.62 4.84 10.87
CA GLU A 203 23.71 5.92 11.24
C GLU A 203 22.55 5.41 12.10
N GLU A 204 21.94 4.30 11.72
CA GLU A 204 20.75 3.77 12.37
C GLU A 204 20.87 2.27 12.65
N ILE A 205 21.13 1.93 13.90
CA ILE A 205 21.12 0.54 14.38
C ILE A 205 19.86 0.30 15.20
N LEU A 206 19.21 -0.81 14.95
CA LEU A 206 18.10 -1.30 15.75
C LEU A 206 18.61 -2.49 16.59
N PHE A 207 18.69 -2.29 17.91
CA PHE A 207 19.06 -3.33 18.86
C PHE A 207 17.85 -4.09 19.33
N THR A 208 17.90 -5.42 19.34
CA THR A 208 16.85 -6.26 19.93
C THR A 208 17.44 -7.51 20.58
N ASN A 209 16.82 -7.95 21.68
CA ASN A 209 17.08 -9.25 22.28
C ASN A 209 15.89 -10.20 22.14
N THR A 210 14.82 -9.77 21.44
CA THR A 210 13.58 -10.53 21.21
C THR A 210 13.46 -10.98 19.78
N GLY A 211 14.55 -11.47 19.16
CA GLY A 211 14.63 -11.77 17.74
C GLY A 211 13.41 -12.49 17.14
N PRO A 212 12.99 -13.65 17.64
CA PRO A 212 11.81 -14.34 17.08
C PRO A 212 10.52 -13.54 17.23
N SER A 213 10.23 -12.97 18.40
CA SER A 213 9.04 -12.15 18.64
C SER A 213 9.07 -10.86 17.81
N PHE A 214 10.24 -10.26 17.63
CA PHE A 214 10.42 -9.09 16.76
C PHE A 214 10.04 -9.43 15.31
N GLN A 215 10.54 -10.54 14.76
CA GLN A 215 10.24 -10.96 13.39
C GLN A 215 8.76 -11.32 13.20
N GLU A 216 8.09 -11.84 14.23
CA GLU A 216 6.67 -12.15 14.16
C GLU A 216 5.78 -10.90 14.20
N LEU A 217 6.11 -9.91 15.04
CA LEU A 217 5.38 -8.64 15.12
C LEU A 217 5.68 -7.73 13.92
N PHE A 218 6.96 -7.68 13.52
CA PHE A 218 7.48 -6.80 12.47
C PHE A 218 8.23 -7.61 11.41
N PRO A 219 7.53 -8.42 10.61
CA PRO A 219 8.18 -9.29 9.64
C PRO A 219 8.96 -8.48 8.60
N GLN A 220 10.24 -8.82 8.50
CA GLN A 220 11.16 -8.22 7.54
C GLN A 220 11.11 -8.97 6.21
N ASN A 221 11.19 -8.23 5.11
CA ASN A 221 11.25 -8.81 3.77
C ASN A 221 12.68 -9.23 3.44
N PHE A 222 13.01 -10.51 3.68
CA PHE A 222 14.34 -11.05 3.42
C PHE A 222 14.63 -11.18 1.93
N LEU A 223 15.70 -10.54 1.48
CA LEU A 223 16.28 -10.66 0.14
C LEU A 223 17.35 -11.74 0.10
N LEU A 224 18.02 -11.98 1.23
CA LEU A 224 19.04 -13.01 1.40
C LEU A 224 19.03 -13.51 2.84
N GLY A 225 19.21 -14.81 3.03
CA GLY A 225 19.19 -15.46 4.35
C GLY A 225 17.79 -16.02 4.68
N ASP A 226 17.71 -16.64 5.85
CA ASP A 226 16.47 -17.23 6.37
C ASP A 226 16.08 -16.56 7.68
N PRO A 227 14.83 -16.06 7.82
CA PRO A 227 14.39 -15.38 9.03
C PRO A 227 14.59 -16.17 10.32
N LEU A 228 14.30 -17.48 10.30
CA LEU A 228 14.42 -18.31 11.50
C LEU A 228 15.86 -18.40 11.97
N THR A 229 16.81 -18.53 11.05
CA THR A 229 18.23 -18.59 11.36
C THR A 229 18.76 -17.20 11.77
N ALA A 230 18.35 -16.16 11.05
CA ALA A 230 18.85 -14.81 11.28
C ALA A 230 18.47 -14.28 12.67
N PHE A 231 17.26 -14.60 13.14
CA PHE A 231 16.77 -14.17 14.45
C PHE A 231 16.97 -15.22 15.58
N SER A 232 17.76 -16.27 15.37
CA SER A 232 17.90 -17.37 16.33
C SER A 232 18.98 -17.19 17.38
N ALA A 233 19.97 -16.35 17.14
CA ALA A 233 21.13 -16.23 18.02
C ALA A 233 21.55 -14.78 18.22
N TYR A 234 21.98 -14.47 19.44
CA TYR A 234 22.69 -13.23 19.73
C TYR A 234 24.00 -13.22 18.95
N SER A 235 24.57 -12.08 18.66
CA SER A 235 25.68 -11.90 17.72
C SER A 235 25.31 -12.01 16.23
N ASN A 236 24.08 -12.30 15.87
CA ASN A 236 23.63 -12.19 14.49
C ASN A 236 23.31 -10.73 14.14
N ILE A 237 23.63 -10.37 12.88
CA ILE A 237 23.21 -9.10 12.31
C ILE A 237 22.47 -9.31 10.98
N ILE A 238 21.53 -8.42 10.75
CA ILE A 238 20.71 -8.37 9.55
C ILE A 238 20.90 -7.00 8.95
N LEU A 239 21.37 -6.93 7.70
CA LEU A 239 21.64 -5.68 6.99
C LEU A 239 20.40 -5.23 6.22
N SER A 240 20.21 -3.92 6.06
CA SER A 240 19.34 -3.38 5.04
C SER A 240 19.96 -3.55 3.65
N GLU A 241 19.15 -3.50 2.60
CA GLU A 241 19.61 -3.57 1.21
C GLU A 241 20.59 -2.45 0.90
N SER A 242 20.26 -1.22 1.26
CA SER A 242 21.13 -0.05 1.08
C SER A 242 22.48 -0.19 1.79
N LEU A 243 22.50 -0.74 3.00
CA LEU A 243 23.75 -0.98 3.72
C LEU A 243 24.57 -2.08 3.05
N ALA A 244 23.94 -3.17 2.62
CA ALA A 244 24.61 -4.24 1.88
C ALA A 244 25.21 -3.74 0.57
N GLU A 245 24.51 -2.86 -0.16
CA GLU A 245 25.05 -2.23 -1.36
C GLU A 245 26.22 -1.28 -1.05
N ARG A 246 26.13 -0.49 0.02
CA ARG A 246 27.18 0.43 0.44
C ARG A 246 28.48 -0.29 0.84
N TRP A 247 28.39 -1.44 1.52
CA TRP A 247 29.54 -2.19 1.97
C TRP A 247 30.13 -3.14 0.92
N PHE A 248 29.28 -3.77 0.12
CA PHE A 248 29.68 -4.82 -0.81
C PHE A 248 29.53 -4.43 -2.30
N GLY A 249 29.01 -3.24 -2.59
CA GLY A 249 28.77 -2.71 -3.94
C GLY A 249 27.49 -3.25 -4.58
N SER A 250 27.10 -2.72 -5.74
CA SER A 250 25.84 -3.03 -6.44
C SER A 250 25.65 -4.51 -6.85
N ASN A 251 26.72 -5.28 -6.83
CA ASN A 251 26.69 -6.73 -7.09
C ASN A 251 26.68 -7.57 -5.79
N TRP A 252 26.22 -7.01 -4.67
CA TRP A 252 26.20 -7.66 -3.36
C TRP A 252 25.49 -9.01 -3.36
N THR A 253 24.42 -9.19 -4.14
CA THR A 253 23.65 -10.44 -4.25
C THR A 253 24.48 -11.63 -4.76
N LYS A 254 25.58 -11.36 -5.48
CA LYS A 254 26.52 -12.39 -5.99
C LYS A 254 27.67 -12.66 -5.05
N ARG A 255 27.83 -11.89 -3.99
CA ARG A 255 28.91 -12.06 -3.01
C ARG A 255 28.47 -13.00 -1.90
N ARG A 256 29.40 -13.85 -1.44
CA ARG A 256 29.18 -14.72 -0.27
C ARG A 256 29.37 -13.88 1.00
N MET A 257 28.26 -13.27 1.48
CA MET A 257 28.29 -12.43 2.68
C MET A 257 27.68 -13.10 3.91
N LEU A 258 26.75 -14.05 3.74
CA LEU A 258 26.22 -14.81 4.87
C LEU A 258 27.33 -15.60 5.58
N GLY A 259 27.33 -15.54 6.90
CA GLY A 259 28.36 -16.14 7.75
C GLY A 259 29.64 -15.32 7.84
N LYS A 260 29.70 -14.12 7.22
CA LYS A 260 30.88 -13.23 7.34
C LYS A 260 30.83 -12.52 8.68
N GLU A 261 32.01 -12.51 9.34
CA GLU A 261 32.21 -11.80 10.60
C GLU A 261 32.49 -10.32 10.36
N ILE A 262 31.88 -9.49 11.19
CA ILE A 262 32.02 -8.03 11.21
C ILE A 262 32.22 -7.58 12.65
N VAL A 263 33.08 -6.62 12.87
CA VAL A 263 33.33 -6.04 14.18
C VAL A 263 32.57 -4.71 14.30
N ILE A 264 31.72 -4.58 15.32
CA ILE A 264 31.01 -3.35 15.65
C ILE A 264 31.31 -3.01 17.10
N SER A 265 31.91 -1.83 17.35
CA SER A 265 32.25 -1.38 18.70
C SER A 265 33.07 -2.41 19.51
N GLU A 266 34.05 -3.05 18.87
CA GLU A 266 34.96 -4.08 19.45
C GLU A 266 34.31 -5.47 19.66
N GLU A 267 33.03 -5.65 19.36
CA GLU A 267 32.35 -6.94 19.41
C GLU A 267 32.18 -7.55 18.01
N SER A 268 32.27 -8.89 17.93
CA SER A 268 32.16 -9.63 16.67
C SER A 268 30.72 -10.08 16.42
N PHE A 269 30.24 -9.81 15.22
CA PHE A 269 28.91 -10.19 14.76
C PHE A 269 28.94 -10.91 13.42
N ILE A 270 27.94 -11.74 13.16
CA ILE A 270 27.86 -12.56 11.96
C ILE A 270 26.68 -12.10 11.10
N ILE A 271 26.94 -11.80 9.84
CA ILE A 271 25.86 -11.49 8.88
C ILE A 271 25.03 -12.75 8.61
N GLN A 272 23.75 -12.72 8.96
CA GLN A 272 22.81 -13.84 8.74
C GLN A 272 21.66 -13.49 7.79
N GLY A 273 21.53 -12.22 7.40
CA GLY A 273 20.49 -11.83 6.46
C GLY A 273 20.70 -10.45 5.85
N VAL A 274 20.02 -10.25 4.74
CA VAL A 274 19.79 -8.94 4.12
C VAL A 274 18.30 -8.80 3.88
N VAL A 275 17.75 -7.69 4.31
CA VAL A 275 16.32 -7.35 4.16
C VAL A 275 16.15 -6.13 3.27
N ALA A 276 15.00 -6.03 2.61
CA ALA A 276 14.65 -4.83 1.89
C ALA A 276 14.61 -3.61 2.83
N ASP A 277 14.94 -2.44 2.29
CA ASP A 277 14.85 -1.20 3.05
C ASP A 277 13.44 -0.97 3.58
N ALA A 278 13.33 -0.41 4.77
CA ALA A 278 12.05 -0.05 5.35
C ALA A 278 11.32 0.99 4.46
N PRO A 279 10.00 0.91 4.34
CA PRO A 279 9.23 1.95 3.65
C PRO A 279 9.48 3.33 4.25
N ALA A 280 9.53 4.37 3.41
CA ALA A 280 9.78 5.74 3.87
C ALA A 280 8.73 6.28 4.86
N ASN A 281 7.54 5.67 4.90
CA ASN A 281 6.45 5.96 5.83
C ASN A 281 6.38 4.94 6.98
N SER A 282 7.53 4.48 7.48
CA SER A 282 7.64 3.60 8.64
C SER A 282 8.43 4.26 9.75
N HIS A 283 8.02 4.03 11.00
CA HIS A 283 8.80 4.39 12.20
C HIS A 283 10.02 3.48 12.40
N PHE A 284 10.11 2.40 11.64
CA PHE A 284 11.18 1.40 11.72
C PHE A 284 12.21 1.65 10.62
N SER A 285 12.95 2.77 10.71
CA SER A 285 14.10 3.01 9.86
C SER A 285 15.32 2.41 10.53
N PHE A 286 16.08 1.62 9.80
CA PHE A 286 17.35 1.04 10.26
C PHE A 286 18.23 0.68 9.08
N GLU A 287 19.53 0.79 9.28
CA GLU A 287 20.54 0.23 8.38
C GLU A 287 20.87 -1.22 8.75
N LEU A 288 20.78 -1.53 10.05
CA LEU A 288 21.22 -2.77 10.63
C LEU A 288 20.32 -3.16 11.81
N ILE A 289 19.87 -4.41 11.86
CA ILE A 289 19.31 -5.02 13.06
C ILE A 289 20.41 -5.83 13.73
N LEU A 290 20.65 -5.56 15.00
CA LEU A 290 21.66 -6.19 15.80
C LEU A 290 21.01 -6.95 16.95
N LEU A 291 21.23 -8.27 16.99
CA LEU A 291 20.74 -9.12 18.05
C LEU A 291 21.78 -9.21 19.15
N GLN A 292 21.45 -8.74 20.34
CA GLN A 292 22.28 -8.78 21.55
C GLN A 292 21.46 -9.28 22.72
N GLU A 293 22.10 -10.00 23.63
CA GLU A 293 21.50 -10.42 24.89
C GLU A 293 21.16 -9.21 25.77
N ASN A 294 22.11 -8.30 25.89
CA ASN A 294 21.98 -7.07 26.66
C ASN A 294 21.83 -5.88 25.73
N ILE A 295 20.63 -5.36 25.57
CA ILE A 295 20.38 -4.15 24.79
C ILE A 295 20.41 -2.91 25.70
N PRO A 296 20.71 -1.71 25.14
CA PRO A 296 20.66 -0.48 25.92
C PRO A 296 19.31 -0.31 26.63
N SER A 297 19.31 -0.07 27.92
CA SER A 297 18.08 0.10 28.70
C SER A 297 17.37 1.44 28.50
N TRP A 298 18.03 2.38 27.82
CA TRP A 298 17.50 3.71 27.55
C TRP A 298 16.82 3.73 26.21
N GLY A 299 15.58 4.25 26.19
CA GLY A 299 14.89 4.48 24.94
C GLY A 299 14.29 3.24 24.27
N ALA A 300 14.06 2.17 25.03
CA ALA A 300 13.41 0.97 24.51
C ALA A 300 11.95 1.22 24.15
N TYR A 301 11.58 0.85 22.95
CA TYR A 301 10.19 0.78 22.53
C TYR A 301 9.65 -0.63 22.78
N THR A 302 8.62 -0.73 23.60
CA THR A 302 7.94 -2.00 23.89
C THR A 302 6.62 -2.05 23.12
N PHE A 303 6.42 -3.09 22.35
CA PHE A 303 5.20 -3.32 21.59
C PHE A 303 4.50 -4.58 22.08
N LEU A 304 3.17 -4.49 22.10
CA LEU A 304 2.27 -5.58 22.47
C LEU A 304 1.35 -5.86 21.29
N GLN A 305 1.22 -7.12 20.91
CA GLN A 305 0.19 -7.59 19.99
C GLN A 305 -0.91 -8.25 20.82
N LEU A 306 -2.15 -7.78 20.68
CA LEU A 306 -3.29 -8.33 21.39
C LEU A 306 -3.97 -9.45 20.59
N ASN A 307 -4.65 -10.34 21.30
CA ASN A 307 -5.48 -11.38 20.67
C ASN A 307 -6.63 -10.74 19.89
N GLU A 308 -7.31 -9.74 20.50
CA GLU A 308 -8.38 -8.98 19.88
C GLU A 308 -8.19 -7.47 20.13
N PRO A 309 -8.57 -6.60 19.15
CA PRO A 309 -8.40 -5.15 19.32
C PRO A 309 -9.16 -4.57 20.53
N ASN A 310 -10.29 -5.16 20.90
CA ASN A 310 -11.13 -4.70 21.99
C ASN A 310 -10.55 -4.99 23.40
N ASP A 311 -9.55 -5.86 23.48
CA ASP A 311 -8.91 -6.24 24.75
C ASP A 311 -8.07 -5.11 25.33
N ILE A 312 -7.77 -4.07 24.56
CA ILE A 312 -6.93 -2.94 24.99
C ILE A 312 -7.49 -2.25 26.25
N VAL A 313 -8.80 -2.07 26.35
CA VAL A 313 -9.41 -1.35 27.50
C VAL A 313 -9.23 -2.15 28.79
N ALA A 314 -9.45 -3.46 28.72
CA ALA A 314 -9.26 -4.36 29.87
C ALA A 314 -7.78 -4.43 30.28
N LEU A 315 -6.87 -4.54 29.29
CA LEU A 315 -5.43 -4.61 29.53
C LEU A 315 -4.92 -3.32 30.19
N VAL A 316 -5.30 -2.14 29.68
CA VAL A 316 -4.90 -0.84 30.28
C VAL A 316 -5.37 -0.75 31.74
N GLY A 317 -6.58 -1.23 32.06
CA GLY A 317 -7.07 -1.29 33.43
C GLY A 317 -6.22 -2.19 34.32
N GLN A 318 -5.77 -3.34 33.84
CA GLN A 318 -4.89 -4.27 34.57
C GLN A 318 -3.49 -3.67 34.77
N LEU A 319 -2.87 -3.17 33.71
CA LEU A 319 -1.53 -2.56 33.75
C LEU A 319 -1.47 -1.37 34.70
N ASN A 320 -2.51 -0.54 34.77
CA ASN A 320 -2.58 0.58 35.72
C ASN A 320 -2.72 0.15 37.18
N THR A 321 -3.23 -1.05 37.45
CA THR A 321 -3.34 -1.61 38.79
C THR A 321 -2.03 -2.30 39.22
N ASP A 322 -1.29 -2.84 38.28
CA ASP A 322 0.00 -3.53 38.51
C ASP A 322 1.18 -2.54 38.51
N VAL A 323 1.05 -1.48 39.34
CA VAL A 323 2.07 -0.41 39.43
C VAL A 323 3.48 -0.95 39.73
N ASN A 324 3.56 -2.08 40.44
CA ASN A 324 4.83 -2.74 40.79
C ASN A 324 5.59 -3.31 39.57
N LEU A 325 4.94 -3.45 38.42
CA LEU A 325 5.57 -3.87 37.16
C LEU A 325 6.64 -2.87 36.68
N PHE A 326 6.38 -1.58 36.91
CA PHE A 326 7.19 -0.49 36.36
C PHE A 326 8.00 0.24 37.43
N TYR A 327 7.58 0.14 38.69
CA TYR A 327 8.21 0.78 39.85
C TYR A 327 8.20 -0.19 41.02
N PRO A 328 9.04 -1.23 41.05
CA PRO A 328 9.23 -2.01 42.22
C PRO A 328 9.74 -1.08 43.34
N GLY A 329 8.96 -0.90 44.39
CA GLY A 329 9.19 0.03 45.50
C GLY A 329 10.46 -0.29 46.31
#